data_8e0211332652a1372d856c298f5232f7
#
_entry.id   8e0211332652a1372d856c298f5232f7
#
_cell.length_a   1.000
_cell.length_b   1.000
_cell.length_c   1.000
_cell.angle_alpha   90.00
_cell.angle_beta   90.00
_cell.angle_gamma   90.00
#
_symmetry.space_group_name_H-M   'P 1'
#
loop_
_entity.id
_entity.type
_entity.pdbx_description
1 polymer ?
#
loop_
_entity_poly.entity_id
_entity_poly.type
_entity_poly.pdbx_seq_one_letter_code
_entity_poly.pdbx_strand_id
1 'polypeptide(L)'
;PSRVTLQSSIIFHHTCFSRIKAANDTSLDPLADGAGRFPRVCNDIEPALNPQIGGTLRINDRLGIGALIIGPSASGEKNWPDFVEDGNGTRRASPQRYLLTRQSGLIVFPTIGVGYEVLSNLRLGLSFGWGFAKIKNAAATVALNSSGQTSDNDVRANLQVRDYFIPRVSAGGLWSITPNVDVAGWYQWTDAVKARGDVGTATSFYTAANAQRGDDSRVGYGDTIFSDCGTGRPQDEGKCGSGDNAKVKLALPMEAKIGIRYHRPRVSLEEAQRQAAPGGKSFRRDPLANDLFDIELDLTWANNSAIDALEIRFPGTSTGAGRLPVSGINSEIPARADQPRHYRDVFGIRVGGDYNVLPDQLALRAGAYIETAAGREQFQHIDFAASQRIGFALGGTYRIRLGKDPARTDAIEIMAGYGHTFFADQSRTDRNASGVPALAGTSCYGDATVTGPNRCSDGRERYRTAWPVNLGTITNAMNVINVGLAYRF
;
A
#
# COMPACT_ATOMS: atom_id res chain seq x y z
N PRO A 1 20.58 -5.19 25.84
CA PRO A 1 19.67 -6.25 26.28
C PRO A 1 19.02 -6.91 25.07
N SER A 2 18.68 -8.19 25.21
CA SER A 2 17.83 -8.89 24.27
C SER A 2 16.39 -8.42 24.45
N ARG A 3 15.58 -8.47 23.38
CA ARG A 3 14.22 -7.93 23.41
C ARG A 3 13.31 -8.72 22.48
N VAL A 4 12.10 -8.98 22.91
CA VAL A 4 10.99 -9.43 22.05
C VAL A 4 9.92 -8.36 22.07
N THR A 5 9.36 -8.05 20.91
CA THR A 5 8.33 -7.01 20.75
C THR A 5 7.17 -7.55 19.93
N LEU A 6 5.97 -7.30 20.40
CA LEU A 6 4.72 -7.49 19.70
C LEU A 6 4.02 -6.12 19.60
N GLN A 7 3.68 -5.70 18.41
CA GLN A 7 2.95 -4.45 18.22
C GLN A 7 1.94 -4.57 17.07
N SER A 8 0.94 -3.72 17.07
CA SER A 8 0.00 -3.61 15.96
C SER A 8 -0.36 -2.16 15.71
N SER A 9 -0.44 -1.81 14.44
CA SER A 9 -1.05 -0.56 14.01
C SER A 9 -2.46 -0.85 13.51
N ILE A 10 -3.44 -0.09 14.01
CA ILE A 10 -4.83 -0.09 13.56
C ILE A 10 -4.97 1.14 12.67
N ILE A 11 -5.15 0.92 11.38
CA ILE A 11 -5.13 1.97 10.35
C ILE A 11 -6.55 2.19 9.83
N PHE A 12 -7.04 3.42 9.90
CA PHE A 12 -8.29 3.87 9.30
C PHE A 12 -7.96 4.78 8.12
N HIS A 13 -8.19 4.31 6.90
CA HIS A 13 -7.91 5.07 5.69
C HIS A 13 -9.20 5.39 4.96
N HIS A 14 -9.55 6.67 4.93
CA HIS A 14 -10.71 7.19 4.25
C HIS A 14 -10.30 7.82 2.93
N THR A 15 -10.92 7.38 1.83
CA THR A 15 -10.70 7.91 0.49
C THR A 15 -12.06 8.20 -0.15
N CYS A 16 -12.24 9.39 -0.68
CA CYS A 16 -13.45 9.74 -1.44
C CYS A 16 -13.08 10.19 -2.84
N PHE A 17 -13.97 9.95 -3.79
CA PHE A 17 -13.84 10.37 -5.17
C PHE A 17 -15.10 11.05 -5.66
N SER A 18 -14.95 12.24 -6.24
CA SER A 18 -15.99 12.99 -6.93
C SER A 18 -15.64 13.02 -8.41
N ARG A 19 -16.16 12.05 -9.17
CA ARG A 19 -15.90 11.92 -10.61
C ARG A 19 -16.53 13.04 -11.40
N ILE A 20 -15.87 13.41 -12.51
CA ILE A 20 -16.41 14.31 -13.54
C ILE A 20 -16.37 13.59 -14.89
N LYS A 21 -17.43 13.75 -15.67
CA LYS A 21 -17.53 13.24 -17.03
C LYS A 21 -16.65 14.06 -17.96
N ALA A 22 -15.80 13.41 -18.75
CA ALA A 22 -15.01 14.07 -19.78
C ALA A 22 -15.93 14.70 -20.86
N ALA A 23 -15.44 15.70 -21.56
CA ALA A 23 -16.23 16.39 -22.61
C ALA A 23 -16.56 15.45 -23.79
N ASN A 24 -15.65 14.51 -24.08
CA ASN A 24 -15.82 13.50 -25.13
C ASN A 24 -16.44 12.17 -24.61
N ASP A 25 -16.89 12.13 -23.37
CA ASP A 25 -17.55 10.96 -22.80
C ASP A 25 -19.00 10.90 -23.27
N THR A 26 -19.27 9.97 -24.18
CA THR A 26 -20.60 9.73 -24.77
C THR A 26 -21.40 8.70 -24.00
N SER A 27 -20.94 8.23 -22.84
CA SER A 27 -21.68 7.28 -22.02
C SER A 27 -23.01 7.85 -21.54
N LEU A 28 -24.03 7.00 -21.50
CA LEU A 28 -25.37 7.33 -20.98
C LEU A 28 -25.46 6.98 -19.49
N ASP A 29 -24.49 7.40 -18.69
CA ASP A 29 -24.48 7.12 -17.25
C ASP A 29 -25.50 8.05 -16.55
N PRO A 30 -26.57 7.49 -15.96
CA PRO A 30 -27.66 8.27 -15.40
C PRO A 30 -27.31 9.00 -14.09
N LEU A 31 -26.17 8.72 -13.49
CA LEU A 31 -25.72 9.41 -12.27
C LEU A 31 -25.06 10.77 -12.55
N ALA A 32 -24.65 11.03 -13.78
CA ALA A 32 -24.05 12.31 -14.11
C ALA A 32 -25.12 13.41 -14.19
N ASP A 33 -24.93 14.52 -13.49
CA ASP A 33 -25.79 15.71 -13.62
C ASP A 33 -25.60 16.39 -14.99
N GLY A 34 -26.42 17.41 -15.28
CA GLY A 34 -26.33 18.16 -16.53
C GLY A 34 -24.99 18.84 -16.76
N ALA A 35 -24.18 19.06 -15.74
CA ALA A 35 -22.81 19.55 -15.80
C ALA A 35 -21.77 18.44 -15.90
N GLY A 36 -22.18 17.19 -15.93
CA GLY A 36 -21.32 16.02 -15.99
C GLY A 36 -20.63 15.66 -14.67
N ARG A 37 -21.15 16.09 -13.53
CA ARG A 37 -20.63 15.75 -12.20
C ARG A 37 -21.38 14.54 -11.64
N PHE A 38 -20.64 13.62 -11.04
CA PHE A 38 -21.18 12.47 -10.35
C PHE A 38 -21.28 12.72 -8.84
N PRO A 39 -22.14 11.99 -8.12
CA PRO A 39 -22.14 12.02 -6.67
C PRO A 39 -20.78 11.62 -6.10
N ARG A 40 -20.44 12.22 -4.97
CA ARG A 40 -19.23 11.84 -4.22
C ARG A 40 -19.41 10.46 -3.63
N VAL A 41 -18.44 9.58 -3.84
CA VAL A 41 -18.42 8.23 -3.32
C VAL A 41 -17.17 8.03 -2.47
N CYS A 42 -17.30 7.33 -1.35
CA CYS A 42 -16.20 7.04 -0.43
C CYS A 42 -16.09 5.53 -0.21
N ASN A 43 -14.89 5.07 0.15
CA ASN A 43 -14.71 3.70 0.60
C ASN A 43 -15.26 3.51 2.03
N ASP A 44 -15.60 2.28 2.38
CA ASP A 44 -15.88 1.89 3.76
C ASP A 44 -14.63 2.05 4.61
N ILE A 45 -14.80 2.57 5.84
CA ILE A 45 -13.70 2.77 6.78
C ILE A 45 -13.57 1.52 7.65
N GLU A 46 -13.08 0.45 7.07
CA GLU A 46 -12.73 -0.74 7.85
C GLU A 46 -11.33 -0.63 8.41
N PRO A 47 -11.12 -0.95 9.72
CA PRO A 47 -9.81 -0.89 10.33
C PRO A 47 -8.88 -1.96 9.75
N ALA A 48 -7.77 -1.54 9.17
CA ALA A 48 -6.72 -2.43 8.73
C ALA A 48 -5.76 -2.71 9.89
N LEU A 49 -5.57 -3.99 10.22
CA LEU A 49 -4.61 -4.42 11.23
C LEU A 49 -3.25 -4.67 10.58
N ASN A 50 -2.21 -4.06 11.13
CA ASN A 50 -0.82 -4.30 10.73
C ASN A 50 -0.03 -4.85 11.93
N PRO A 51 -0.13 -6.15 12.22
CA PRO A 51 0.61 -6.77 13.29
C PRO A 51 2.10 -6.90 12.93
N GLN A 52 2.95 -6.69 13.92
CA GLN A 52 4.40 -6.81 13.82
C GLN A 52 4.91 -7.56 15.04
N ILE A 53 5.75 -8.55 14.80
CA ILE A 53 6.44 -9.30 15.85
C ILE A 53 7.91 -9.36 15.52
N GLY A 54 8.76 -9.14 16.50
CA GLY A 54 10.19 -9.22 16.30
C GLY A 54 10.95 -9.43 17.58
N GLY A 55 12.18 -9.86 17.41
CA GLY A 55 13.10 -10.04 18.53
C GLY A 55 14.53 -9.75 18.12
N THR A 56 15.31 -9.32 19.10
CA THR A 56 16.75 -9.15 18.98
C THR A 56 17.44 -9.92 20.08
N LEU A 57 18.51 -10.62 19.72
CA LEU A 57 19.35 -11.36 20.63
C LEU A 57 20.78 -10.84 20.52
N ARG A 58 21.34 -10.45 21.64
CA ARG A 58 22.75 -10.11 21.75
C ARG A 58 23.55 -11.40 21.92
N ILE A 59 24.39 -11.73 20.95
CA ILE A 59 25.26 -12.91 20.96
C ILE A 59 26.50 -12.64 21.81
N ASN A 60 27.14 -11.49 21.62
CA ASN A 60 28.28 -11.02 22.39
C ASN A 60 28.32 -9.50 22.44
N ASP A 61 29.40 -8.89 22.90
CA ASP A 61 29.50 -7.44 23.04
C ASP A 61 29.44 -6.68 21.72
N ARG A 62 29.81 -7.31 20.60
CA ARG A 62 29.87 -6.68 19.30
C ARG A 62 28.84 -7.21 18.31
N LEU A 63 28.31 -8.40 18.53
CA LEU A 63 27.41 -9.07 17.59
C LEU A 63 26.00 -9.20 18.15
N GLY A 64 25.02 -8.75 17.40
CA GLY A 64 23.61 -9.00 17.62
C GLY A 64 22.94 -9.56 16.38
N ILE A 65 21.94 -10.40 16.61
CA ILE A 65 21.07 -10.91 15.55
C ILE A 65 19.64 -10.50 15.86
N GLY A 66 18.82 -10.45 14.82
CA GLY A 66 17.39 -10.13 14.95
C GLY A 66 16.56 -10.89 13.94
N ALA A 67 15.33 -11.12 14.31
CA ALA A 67 14.30 -11.59 13.38
C ALA A 67 13.03 -10.78 13.61
N LEU A 68 12.33 -10.49 12.53
CA LEU A 68 11.05 -9.79 12.62
C LEU A 68 10.12 -10.19 11.47
N ILE A 69 8.83 -10.10 11.73
CA ILE A 69 7.79 -10.16 10.73
C ILE A 69 7.12 -8.79 10.74
N ILE A 70 7.25 -8.08 9.61
CA ILE A 70 6.58 -6.80 9.41
C ILE A 70 5.33 -7.10 8.60
N GLY A 71 4.19 -6.64 9.09
CA GLY A 71 2.92 -6.65 8.37
C GLY A 71 2.97 -5.77 7.12
N PRO A 72 1.88 -5.71 6.37
CA PRO A 72 1.90 -5.13 5.04
C PRO A 72 2.29 -3.65 5.04
N SER A 73 3.16 -3.30 4.12
CA SER A 73 3.41 -1.91 3.75
C SER A 73 2.23 -1.31 2.98
N ALA A 74 1.33 -2.17 2.45
CA ALA A 74 0.12 -1.80 1.75
C ALA A 74 -1.09 -2.12 2.64
N SER A 75 -1.93 -1.15 2.77
CA SER A 75 -3.12 -1.14 3.58
C SER A 75 -4.09 -2.26 3.25
N GLY A 76 -4.66 -2.82 4.25
CA GLY A 76 -5.79 -3.70 4.34
C GLY A 76 -6.84 -3.71 3.24
N GLU A 77 -8.07 -3.93 3.60
CA GLU A 77 -9.19 -3.96 2.68
C GLU A 77 -9.75 -2.56 2.44
N LYS A 78 -10.00 -2.20 1.17
CA LYS A 78 -10.76 -1.02 0.75
C LYS A 78 -11.94 -1.49 -0.06
N ASN A 79 -13.12 -1.36 0.49
CA ASN A 79 -14.37 -1.65 -0.19
C ASN A 79 -15.02 -0.35 -0.64
N TRP A 80 -15.41 -0.31 -1.90
CA TRP A 80 -16.17 0.77 -2.49
C TRP A 80 -17.51 0.21 -2.94
N PRO A 81 -18.60 0.97 -2.83
CA PRO A 81 -19.90 0.47 -3.26
C PRO A 81 -19.89 0.18 -4.77
N ASP A 82 -20.40 -0.98 -5.15
CA ASP A 82 -20.64 -1.31 -6.56
C ASP A 82 -21.83 -0.50 -7.12
N PHE A 83 -22.77 -0.11 -6.25
CA PHE A 83 -23.95 0.70 -6.59
C PHE A 83 -24.14 1.85 -5.60
N VAL A 84 -24.68 2.95 -6.11
CA VAL A 84 -25.09 4.11 -5.30
C VAL A 84 -26.50 4.53 -5.69
N GLU A 85 -27.20 5.21 -4.79
CA GLU A 85 -28.53 5.73 -5.06
C GLU A 85 -28.45 7.07 -5.80
N ASP A 86 -29.30 7.23 -6.82
CA ASP A 86 -29.52 8.52 -7.46
C ASP A 86 -30.45 9.40 -6.61
N GLY A 87 -30.67 10.67 -7.06
CA GLY A 87 -31.53 11.60 -6.33
C GLY A 87 -32.99 11.15 -6.15
N ASN A 88 -33.42 10.08 -6.83
CA ASN A 88 -34.75 9.51 -6.76
C ASN A 88 -34.77 8.18 -5.93
N GLY A 89 -33.68 7.83 -5.27
CA GLY A 89 -33.57 6.57 -4.53
C GLY A 89 -33.41 5.32 -5.40
N THR A 90 -33.12 5.49 -6.70
CA THR A 90 -32.88 4.36 -7.59
C THR A 90 -31.39 4.00 -7.55
N ARG A 91 -31.08 2.74 -7.31
CA ARG A 91 -29.69 2.26 -7.30
C ARG A 91 -29.12 2.19 -8.73
N ARG A 92 -27.94 2.73 -8.89
CA ARG A 92 -27.21 2.82 -10.15
C ARG A 92 -25.77 2.34 -9.96
N ALA A 93 -25.15 1.89 -11.05
CA ALA A 93 -23.73 1.52 -11.05
C ALA A 93 -22.85 2.67 -10.56
N SER A 94 -21.99 2.41 -9.60
CA SER A 94 -21.18 3.42 -8.94
C SER A 94 -20.17 4.10 -9.89
N PRO A 95 -19.97 5.43 -9.80
CA PRO A 95 -19.16 6.17 -10.77
C PRO A 95 -17.66 5.82 -10.75
N GLN A 96 -17.11 5.34 -9.62
CA GLN A 96 -15.71 4.96 -9.49
C GLN A 96 -15.42 3.52 -9.95
N ARG A 97 -16.42 2.74 -10.33
CA ARG A 97 -16.32 1.30 -10.62
C ARG A 97 -15.18 0.91 -11.57
N TYR A 98 -14.84 1.78 -12.53
CA TYR A 98 -13.75 1.53 -13.47
C TYR A 98 -12.36 1.68 -12.88
N LEU A 99 -12.23 2.37 -11.75
CA LEU A 99 -10.98 2.49 -11.04
C LEU A 99 -10.83 1.37 -10.03
N LEU A 100 -11.83 1.24 -9.14
CA LEU A 100 -11.79 0.25 -8.06
C LEU A 100 -13.16 0.08 -7.44
N THR A 101 -13.56 -1.17 -7.18
CA THR A 101 -14.70 -1.49 -6.32
C THR A 101 -14.25 -2.25 -5.08
N ARG A 102 -13.18 -3.01 -5.16
CA ARG A 102 -12.61 -3.70 -4.01
C ARG A 102 -11.10 -3.88 -4.16
N GLN A 103 -10.38 -3.65 -3.09
CA GLN A 103 -8.96 -3.95 -2.97
C GLN A 103 -8.67 -4.57 -1.61
N SER A 104 -7.98 -5.69 -1.62
CA SER A 104 -7.41 -6.30 -0.43
C SER A 104 -5.99 -6.75 -0.76
N GLY A 105 -5.05 -6.40 0.08
CA GLY A 105 -3.66 -6.75 -0.13
C GLY A 105 -2.96 -7.10 1.18
N LEU A 106 -2.15 -8.14 1.13
CA LEU A 106 -1.24 -8.52 2.18
C LEU A 106 0.15 -8.70 1.57
N ILE A 107 1.11 -7.88 1.98
CA ILE A 107 2.52 -8.04 1.62
C ILE A 107 3.32 -8.08 2.92
N VAL A 108 3.87 -9.23 3.26
CA VAL A 108 4.56 -9.50 4.53
C VAL A 108 6.00 -9.91 4.26
N PHE A 109 6.92 -9.42 5.08
CA PHE A 109 8.34 -9.72 4.98
C PHE A 109 8.86 -10.32 6.30
N PRO A 110 8.83 -11.65 6.49
CA PRO A 110 9.72 -12.30 7.45
C PRO A 110 11.16 -11.90 7.14
N THR A 111 11.84 -11.33 8.13
CA THR A 111 13.16 -10.71 7.94
C THR A 111 14.09 -11.19 9.04
N ILE A 112 15.31 -11.53 8.66
CA ILE A 112 16.42 -11.80 9.59
C ILE A 112 17.50 -10.75 9.38
N GLY A 113 18.23 -10.41 10.43
CA GLY A 113 19.27 -9.41 10.35
C GLY A 113 20.40 -9.67 11.33
N VAL A 114 21.53 -9.08 11.00
CA VAL A 114 22.73 -9.08 11.81
C VAL A 114 23.25 -7.66 11.98
N GLY A 115 23.67 -7.33 13.19
CA GLY A 115 24.33 -6.07 13.51
C GLY A 115 25.68 -6.33 14.15
N TYR A 116 26.69 -5.59 13.69
CA TYR A 116 28.04 -5.71 14.18
C TYR A 116 28.65 -4.35 14.56
N GLU A 117 29.23 -4.28 15.75
CA GLU A 117 29.99 -3.12 16.23
C GLU A 117 31.43 -3.21 15.72
N VAL A 118 31.69 -2.48 14.63
CA VAL A 118 33.01 -2.45 13.98
C VAL A 118 34.00 -1.68 14.84
N LEU A 119 33.58 -0.51 15.34
CA LEU A 119 34.28 0.34 16.28
C LEU A 119 33.33 0.65 17.45
N SER A 120 33.86 1.11 18.56
CA SER A 120 33.04 1.47 19.75
C SER A 120 31.95 2.52 19.45
N ASN A 121 32.14 3.30 18.40
CA ASN A 121 31.21 4.34 17.95
C ASN A 121 30.61 4.08 16.56
N LEU A 122 30.93 2.94 15.90
CA LEU A 122 30.41 2.62 14.56
C LEU A 122 29.80 1.21 14.56
N ARG A 123 28.53 1.14 14.18
CA ARG A 123 27.77 -0.10 14.04
C ARG A 123 27.23 -0.23 12.62
N LEU A 124 27.38 -1.40 12.03
CA LEU A 124 26.84 -1.73 10.72
C LEU A 124 25.80 -2.86 10.86
N GLY A 125 24.86 -2.86 9.96
CA GLY A 125 23.80 -3.87 9.93
C GLY A 125 23.43 -4.29 8.52
N LEU A 126 23.06 -5.57 8.40
CA LEU A 126 22.56 -6.17 7.17
C LEU A 126 21.31 -6.99 7.48
N SER A 127 20.32 -6.97 6.63
CA SER A 127 19.13 -7.81 6.78
C SER A 127 18.66 -8.35 5.44
N PHE A 128 18.04 -9.54 5.51
CA PHE A 128 17.38 -10.21 4.40
C PHE A 128 15.94 -10.52 4.78
N GLY A 129 15.00 -10.10 3.90
CA GLY A 129 13.58 -10.36 4.00
C GLY A 129 13.11 -11.28 2.88
N TRP A 130 12.28 -12.26 3.23
CA TRP A 130 11.55 -13.10 2.30
C TRP A 130 10.10 -12.66 2.22
N GLY A 131 9.73 -11.94 1.16
CA GLY A 131 8.40 -11.38 1.01
C GLY A 131 7.38 -12.34 0.44
N PHE A 132 6.14 -12.22 0.93
CA PHE A 132 4.94 -12.87 0.38
C PHE A 132 3.93 -11.80 0.04
N ALA A 133 3.27 -11.94 -1.12
CA ALA A 133 2.15 -11.08 -1.51
C ALA A 133 0.90 -11.89 -1.82
N LYS A 134 -0.25 -11.42 -1.35
CA LYS A 134 -1.57 -11.85 -1.80
C LYS A 134 -2.36 -10.59 -2.11
N ILE A 135 -2.79 -10.46 -3.36
CA ILE A 135 -3.50 -9.27 -3.85
C ILE A 135 -4.84 -9.72 -4.40
N LYS A 136 -5.89 -9.06 -3.96
CA LYS A 136 -7.22 -9.17 -4.51
C LYS A 136 -7.67 -7.78 -4.96
N ASN A 137 -8.22 -7.70 -6.15
CA ASN A 137 -8.67 -6.45 -6.74
C ASN A 137 -9.95 -6.69 -7.53
N ALA A 138 -10.90 -5.77 -7.47
CA ALA A 138 -12.09 -5.80 -8.30
C ALA A 138 -12.36 -4.41 -8.88
N ALA A 139 -12.72 -4.39 -10.16
CA ALA A 139 -13.10 -3.20 -10.90
C ALA A 139 -14.03 -3.57 -12.05
N ALA A 140 -14.75 -2.61 -12.58
CA ALA A 140 -15.50 -2.79 -13.82
C ALA A 140 -14.59 -2.60 -15.02
N THR A 141 -14.86 -3.33 -16.08
CA THR A 141 -14.32 -3.11 -17.41
C THR A 141 -15.44 -3.08 -18.43
N VAL A 142 -15.28 -2.30 -19.49
CA VAL A 142 -16.25 -2.25 -20.58
C VAL A 142 -16.00 -3.43 -21.53
N ALA A 143 -17.06 -4.13 -21.91
CA ALA A 143 -16.95 -5.19 -22.90
C ALA A 143 -16.61 -4.62 -24.29
N LEU A 144 -15.60 -5.20 -24.97
CA LEU A 144 -15.00 -4.64 -26.17
C LEU A 144 -15.95 -4.54 -27.37
N ASN A 145 -16.91 -5.43 -27.48
CA ASN A 145 -17.86 -5.50 -28.60
C ASN A 145 -19.28 -5.07 -28.22
N SER A 146 -19.45 -4.46 -27.03
CA SER A 146 -20.78 -3.98 -26.63
C SER A 146 -21.23 -2.82 -27.53
N SER A 147 -22.47 -2.89 -27.96
CA SER A 147 -23.08 -1.87 -28.85
C SER A 147 -23.65 -0.67 -28.10
N GLY A 148 -23.61 -0.65 -26.78
CA GLY A 148 -24.13 0.41 -25.94
C GLY A 148 -23.09 0.93 -24.95
N GLN A 149 -23.23 2.18 -24.55
CA GLN A 149 -22.36 2.85 -23.59
C GLN A 149 -23.05 2.93 -22.20
N THR A 150 -23.89 1.94 -21.89
CA THR A 150 -24.58 1.84 -20.60
C THR A 150 -23.83 0.95 -19.64
N SER A 151 -24.06 1.14 -18.33
CA SER A 151 -23.47 0.29 -17.29
C SER A 151 -23.88 -1.19 -17.41
N ASP A 152 -24.99 -1.48 -18.09
CA ASP A 152 -25.48 -2.84 -18.29
C ASP A 152 -24.50 -3.73 -19.07
N ASN A 153 -23.64 -3.12 -19.86
CA ASN A 153 -22.62 -3.79 -20.64
C ASN A 153 -21.26 -3.89 -19.90
N ASP A 154 -21.17 -3.33 -18.71
CA ASP A 154 -19.96 -3.43 -17.92
C ASP A 154 -19.80 -4.83 -17.31
N VAL A 155 -18.57 -5.31 -17.34
CA VAL A 155 -18.19 -6.59 -16.75
C VAL A 155 -17.43 -6.30 -15.45
N ARG A 156 -17.87 -6.86 -14.34
CA ARG A 156 -17.11 -6.83 -13.11
C ARG A 156 -16.02 -7.88 -13.17
N ALA A 157 -14.77 -7.44 -13.08
CA ALA A 157 -13.61 -8.32 -13.04
C ALA A 157 -13.08 -8.42 -11.60
N ASN A 158 -12.83 -9.65 -11.13
CA ASN A 158 -12.22 -9.93 -9.84
C ASN A 158 -10.90 -10.64 -10.07
N LEU A 159 -9.84 -10.08 -9.54
CA LEU A 159 -8.48 -10.56 -9.64
C LEU A 159 -8.01 -11.08 -8.28
N GLN A 160 -7.47 -12.30 -8.22
CA GLN A 160 -6.81 -12.83 -7.06
C GLN A 160 -5.48 -13.45 -7.44
N VAL A 161 -4.37 -12.87 -6.96
CA VAL A 161 -3.01 -13.29 -7.30
C VAL A 161 -2.14 -13.41 -6.07
N ARG A 162 -1.09 -14.21 -6.15
CA ARG A 162 -0.14 -14.47 -5.07
C ARG A 162 1.29 -14.48 -5.61
N ASP A 163 2.20 -14.01 -4.77
CA ASP A 163 3.64 -14.13 -4.96
C ASP A 163 4.24 -14.68 -3.67
N TYR A 164 5.04 -15.73 -3.76
CA TYR A 164 5.61 -16.41 -2.61
C TYR A 164 7.07 -16.07 -2.35
N PHE A 165 7.68 -15.26 -3.23
CA PHE A 165 9.09 -14.91 -3.09
C PHE A 165 9.40 -13.52 -3.61
N ILE A 166 9.47 -12.55 -2.70
CA ILE A 166 9.86 -11.17 -2.99
C ILE A 166 11.08 -10.88 -2.12
N PRO A 167 12.30 -11.03 -2.64
CA PRO A 167 13.51 -10.78 -1.86
C PRO A 167 13.66 -9.27 -1.54
N ARG A 168 14.08 -9.01 -0.31
CA ARG A 168 14.39 -7.69 0.20
C ARG A 168 15.74 -7.73 0.90
N VAL A 169 16.61 -6.80 0.61
CA VAL A 169 17.90 -6.64 1.28
C VAL A 169 17.99 -5.22 1.82
N SER A 170 18.42 -5.08 3.07
CA SER A 170 18.68 -3.77 3.65
C SER A 170 20.06 -3.74 4.31
N ALA A 171 20.78 -2.66 4.10
CA ALA A 171 22.05 -2.38 4.74
C ALA A 171 22.00 -1.00 5.39
N GLY A 172 22.65 -0.85 6.54
CA GLY A 172 22.68 0.41 7.24
C GLY A 172 23.81 0.53 8.25
N GLY A 173 23.99 1.72 8.77
CA GLY A 173 24.97 2.02 9.78
C GLY A 173 24.51 3.11 10.74
N LEU A 174 25.11 3.10 11.91
CA LEU A 174 24.97 4.12 12.94
C LEU A 174 26.36 4.50 13.44
N TRP A 175 26.64 5.80 13.36
CA TRP A 175 27.89 6.39 13.80
C TRP A 175 27.62 7.43 14.89
N SER A 176 28.12 7.17 16.10
CA SER A 176 28.11 8.11 17.21
C SER A 176 29.31 9.04 17.04
N ILE A 177 29.11 10.21 16.41
CA ILE A 177 30.17 11.19 16.12
C ILE A 177 30.70 11.77 17.43
N THR A 178 29.80 12.05 18.37
CA THR A 178 30.07 12.49 19.73
C THR A 178 29.26 11.65 20.72
N PRO A 179 29.53 11.76 22.02
CA PRO A 179 28.66 11.10 23.03
C PRO A 179 27.18 11.51 22.95
N ASN A 180 26.87 12.63 22.31
CA ASN A 180 25.51 13.20 22.29
C ASN A 180 24.90 13.28 20.88
N VAL A 181 25.68 12.94 19.83
CA VAL A 181 25.23 13.06 18.42
C VAL A 181 25.46 11.77 17.69
N ASP A 182 24.41 11.21 17.19
CA ASP A 182 24.40 10.05 16.31
C ASP A 182 24.00 10.45 14.89
N VAL A 183 24.67 9.86 13.90
CA VAL A 183 24.23 9.88 12.50
C VAL A 183 23.96 8.45 12.08
N ALA A 184 22.84 8.24 11.45
CA ALA A 184 22.45 6.92 10.95
C ALA A 184 21.96 7.00 9.52
N GLY A 185 22.14 5.93 8.77
CA GLY A 185 21.57 5.80 7.46
C GLY A 185 21.34 4.35 7.09
N TRP A 186 20.37 4.12 6.21
CA TRP A 186 20.13 2.80 5.65
C TRP A 186 19.61 2.91 4.22
N TYR A 187 19.82 1.85 3.49
CA TYR A 187 19.31 1.65 2.15
C TYR A 187 18.64 0.29 2.06
N GLN A 188 17.50 0.22 1.36
CA GLN A 188 16.72 -0.97 1.15
C GLN A 188 16.43 -1.16 -0.33
N TRP A 189 16.77 -2.31 -0.83
CA TRP A 189 16.33 -2.82 -2.11
C TRP A 189 15.24 -3.87 -1.93
N THR A 190 14.19 -3.82 -2.74
CA THR A 190 13.11 -4.80 -2.77
C THR A 190 12.83 -5.18 -4.21
N ASP A 191 12.71 -6.47 -4.52
CA ASP A 191 12.28 -6.93 -5.85
C ASP A 191 10.81 -6.58 -6.10
N ALA A 192 10.39 -6.58 -7.37
CA ALA A 192 9.00 -6.40 -7.75
C ALA A 192 8.14 -7.59 -7.34
N VAL A 193 6.89 -7.34 -7.00
CA VAL A 193 5.85 -8.37 -6.92
C VAL A 193 5.62 -8.94 -8.31
N LYS A 194 5.71 -10.26 -8.46
CA LYS A 194 5.49 -11.02 -9.70
C LYS A 194 4.45 -12.10 -9.45
N ALA A 195 3.25 -11.65 -9.14
CA ALA A 195 2.17 -12.51 -8.67
C ALA A 195 1.45 -13.23 -9.82
N ARG A 196 0.95 -14.43 -9.51
CA ARG A 196 0.14 -15.25 -10.41
C ARG A 196 -1.13 -15.70 -9.71
N GLY A 197 -2.16 -15.99 -10.49
CA GLY A 197 -3.43 -16.48 -9.97
C GLY A 197 -4.56 -16.36 -10.98
N ASP A 198 -5.72 -16.00 -10.51
CA ASP A 198 -6.96 -16.10 -11.26
C ASP A 198 -7.66 -14.75 -11.44
N VAL A 199 -8.33 -14.60 -12.57
CA VAL A 199 -9.32 -13.56 -12.82
C VAL A 199 -10.68 -14.21 -13.06
N GLY A 200 -11.69 -13.68 -12.40
CA GLY A 200 -13.08 -14.03 -12.63
C GLY A 200 -13.86 -12.85 -13.16
N THR A 201 -14.89 -13.11 -13.94
CA THR A 201 -15.73 -12.06 -14.53
C THR A 201 -17.20 -12.30 -14.22
N ALA A 202 -17.92 -11.23 -13.91
CA ALA A 202 -19.39 -11.25 -13.77
C ALA A 202 -19.99 -10.31 -14.82
N THR A 203 -20.66 -10.89 -15.80
CA THR A 203 -21.44 -10.18 -16.80
C THR A 203 -22.83 -9.83 -16.26
N SER A 204 -23.45 -8.79 -16.80
CA SER A 204 -24.76 -8.30 -16.35
C SER A 204 -24.80 -7.92 -14.85
N PHE A 205 -23.63 -7.73 -14.25
CA PHE A 205 -23.54 -7.36 -12.83
C PHE A 205 -24.11 -5.96 -12.57
N TYR A 206 -23.84 -5.03 -13.46
CA TYR A 206 -24.27 -3.62 -13.32
C TYR A 206 -25.61 -3.29 -13.96
N THR A 207 -26.42 -4.30 -14.26
CA THR A 207 -27.78 -4.09 -14.79
C THR A 207 -28.71 -3.46 -13.75
N ALA A 208 -29.71 -2.72 -14.22
CA ALA A 208 -30.72 -2.13 -13.34
C ALA A 208 -31.41 -3.18 -12.46
N ALA A 209 -31.71 -4.36 -13.01
CA ALA A 209 -32.32 -5.46 -12.28
C ALA A 209 -31.43 -5.97 -11.12
N ASN A 210 -30.13 -6.05 -11.33
CA ASN A 210 -29.19 -6.47 -10.29
C ASN A 210 -28.98 -5.36 -9.25
N ALA A 211 -28.93 -4.12 -9.66
CA ALA A 211 -28.82 -2.96 -8.78
C ALA A 211 -29.97 -2.90 -7.76
N GLN A 212 -31.20 -3.22 -8.19
CA GLN A 212 -32.39 -3.21 -7.32
C GLN A 212 -32.41 -4.33 -6.28
N ARG A 213 -31.71 -5.43 -6.51
CA ARG A 213 -31.66 -6.54 -5.54
C ARG A 213 -30.92 -6.22 -4.25
N GLY A 214 -30.15 -5.15 -4.23
CA GLY A 214 -29.46 -4.69 -3.03
C GLY A 214 -28.29 -5.57 -2.58
N ASP A 215 -27.79 -6.41 -3.44
CA ASP A 215 -26.88 -7.49 -3.06
C ASP A 215 -25.46 -7.29 -3.57
N ASP A 216 -24.83 -6.21 -3.12
CA ASP A 216 -23.42 -5.92 -3.40
C ASP A 216 -22.48 -6.93 -2.74
N SER A 217 -22.96 -7.59 -1.67
CA SER A 217 -22.17 -8.46 -0.81
C SER A 217 -21.98 -9.87 -1.38
N ARG A 218 -22.85 -10.33 -2.27
CA ARG A 218 -22.85 -11.71 -2.74
C ARG A 218 -21.84 -12.02 -3.83
N VAL A 219 -21.31 -11.02 -4.51
CA VAL A 219 -20.24 -11.27 -5.47
C VAL A 219 -18.90 -11.16 -4.78
N GLY A 220 -18.66 -12.06 -3.85
CA GLY A 220 -17.36 -12.29 -3.27
C GLY A 220 -16.34 -12.74 -4.35
N TYR A 221 -15.08 -12.82 -3.98
CA TYR A 221 -14.05 -13.37 -4.88
C TYR A 221 -14.33 -14.84 -5.25
N GLY A 222 -15.22 -15.54 -4.54
CA GLY A 222 -15.63 -16.91 -4.80
C GLY A 222 -16.91 -17.07 -5.63
N ASP A 223 -17.76 -16.03 -5.71
CA ASP A 223 -19.10 -16.12 -6.33
C ASP A 223 -19.13 -15.60 -7.77
N THR A 224 -17.97 -15.31 -8.35
CA THR A 224 -17.86 -14.80 -9.70
C THR A 224 -18.05 -15.94 -10.69
N ILE A 225 -18.92 -15.75 -11.66
CA ILE A 225 -19.00 -16.65 -12.82
C ILE A 225 -17.73 -16.41 -13.64
N PHE A 226 -16.81 -17.34 -13.56
CA PHE A 226 -15.59 -17.28 -14.31
C PHE A 226 -15.87 -17.70 -15.76
N SER A 227 -15.37 -16.92 -16.71
CA SER A 227 -15.40 -17.33 -18.08
C SER A 227 -14.45 -18.53 -18.26
N ASP A 228 -14.93 -19.52 -18.93
CA ASP A 228 -14.09 -20.56 -19.48
C ASP A 228 -13.17 -19.94 -20.54
N CYS A 229 -11.89 -20.09 -20.35
CA CYS A 229 -10.87 -19.54 -21.23
C CYS A 229 -10.90 -20.18 -22.62
N GLY A 230 -11.93 -19.93 -23.39
CA GLY A 230 -12.03 -20.31 -24.81
C GLY A 230 -13.07 -21.36 -25.18
N THR A 231 -13.80 -21.97 -24.24
CA THR A 231 -14.80 -23.01 -24.57
C THR A 231 -16.24 -22.57 -24.30
N GLY A 232 -16.47 -21.40 -23.71
CA GLY A 232 -17.81 -20.88 -23.40
C GLY A 232 -18.55 -21.65 -22.30
N ARG A 233 -17.86 -22.50 -21.54
CA ARG A 233 -18.43 -23.23 -20.41
C ARG A 233 -18.08 -22.54 -19.12
N PRO A 234 -19.05 -22.28 -18.22
CA PRO A 234 -18.77 -21.91 -16.85
C PRO A 234 -17.93 -23.04 -16.23
N GLN A 235 -16.75 -22.69 -15.71
CA GLN A 235 -15.97 -23.68 -14.97
C GLN A 235 -16.31 -23.59 -13.49
N ASP A 236 -16.46 -24.71 -12.85
CA ASP A 236 -16.50 -24.79 -11.41
C ASP A 236 -15.22 -24.16 -10.87
N GLU A 237 -15.34 -23.15 -10.01
CA GLU A 237 -14.26 -22.42 -9.37
C GLU A 237 -13.38 -21.51 -10.27
N GLY A 238 -13.74 -21.20 -11.49
CA GLY A 238 -13.11 -20.15 -12.28
C GLY A 238 -11.66 -20.35 -12.64
N LYS A 239 -11.28 -21.56 -12.92
CA LYS A 239 -9.93 -21.89 -13.36
C LYS A 239 -9.91 -22.09 -14.87
N CYS A 240 -9.08 -21.32 -15.54
CA CYS A 240 -8.75 -21.56 -16.92
C CYS A 240 -7.58 -22.56 -16.98
N GLY A 241 -7.86 -23.82 -17.14
CA GLY A 241 -6.83 -24.85 -17.28
C GLY A 241 -5.98 -25.04 -16.03
N SER A 242 -4.76 -24.55 -16.01
CA SER A 242 -3.78 -24.78 -14.94
C SER A 242 -3.90 -23.85 -13.72
N GLY A 243 -4.93 -23.01 -13.60
CA GLY A 243 -5.11 -22.12 -12.43
C GLY A 243 -4.26 -20.83 -12.43
N ASP A 244 -3.60 -20.50 -13.54
CA ASP A 244 -2.74 -19.31 -13.67
C ASP A 244 -3.19 -18.45 -14.87
N ASN A 245 -4.44 -17.98 -14.82
CA ASN A 245 -4.99 -17.16 -15.91
C ASN A 245 -4.75 -15.65 -15.73
N ALA A 246 -4.10 -15.26 -14.65
CA ALA A 246 -3.74 -13.88 -14.39
C ALA A 246 -2.29 -13.75 -13.90
N LYS A 247 -1.59 -12.74 -14.40
CA LYS A 247 -0.27 -12.33 -13.94
C LYS A 247 -0.28 -10.84 -13.59
N VAL A 248 0.29 -10.52 -12.46
CA VAL A 248 0.41 -9.12 -11.99
C VAL A 248 1.88 -8.85 -11.70
N LYS A 249 2.35 -7.70 -12.19
CA LYS A 249 3.66 -7.18 -11.82
C LYS A 249 3.51 -5.78 -11.25
N LEU A 250 4.05 -5.56 -10.06
CA LEU A 250 4.09 -4.28 -9.37
C LEU A 250 5.51 -4.06 -8.86
N ALA A 251 6.17 -3.02 -9.34
CA ALA A 251 7.45 -2.60 -8.78
C ALA A 251 7.26 -2.12 -7.34
N LEU A 252 8.18 -2.50 -6.47
CA LEU A 252 8.27 -1.95 -5.11
C LEU A 252 9.45 -0.97 -5.08
N PRO A 253 9.29 0.21 -4.49
CA PRO A 253 10.35 1.20 -4.49
C PRO A 253 11.54 0.75 -3.64
N MET A 254 12.73 1.12 -4.07
CA MET A 254 13.89 1.18 -3.22
C MET A 254 13.74 2.38 -2.28
N GLU A 255 14.31 2.28 -1.09
CA GLU A 255 14.19 3.32 -0.07
C GLU A 255 15.56 3.61 0.54
N ALA A 256 15.80 4.86 0.87
CA ALA A 256 16.94 5.30 1.65
C ALA A 256 16.51 6.32 2.71
N LYS A 257 17.20 6.27 3.82
CA LYS A 257 17.01 7.22 4.92
C LYS A 257 18.37 7.59 5.50
N ILE A 258 18.53 8.87 5.81
CA ILE A 258 19.65 9.39 6.60
C ILE A 258 19.09 10.31 7.68
N GLY A 259 19.61 10.19 8.88
CA GLY A 259 19.15 10.98 10.00
C GLY A 259 20.28 11.39 10.93
N ILE A 260 20.06 12.48 11.62
CA ILE A 260 20.89 12.96 12.70
C ILE A 260 20.04 13.04 13.96
N ARG A 261 20.58 12.55 15.07
CA ARG A 261 19.94 12.54 16.36
C ARG A 261 20.84 13.21 17.38
N TYR A 262 20.30 14.23 18.06
CA TYR A 262 20.89 14.79 19.27
C TYR A 262 20.17 14.23 20.50
N HIS A 263 20.92 13.82 21.49
CA HIS A 263 20.37 13.38 22.74
C HIS A 263 21.07 14.03 23.92
N ARG A 264 20.29 14.44 24.90
CA ARG A 264 20.78 15.00 26.15
C ARG A 264 20.71 13.98 27.26
N PRO A 265 21.88 13.45 27.72
CA PRO A 265 21.89 12.53 28.86
C PRO A 265 21.52 13.25 30.17
N ARG A 266 20.95 12.51 31.10
CA ARG A 266 20.69 13.01 32.48
C ARG A 266 21.96 13.07 33.32
N VAL A 267 22.84 12.11 33.11
CA VAL A 267 24.14 11.99 33.78
C VAL A 267 25.24 11.93 32.72
N SER A 268 26.42 12.37 33.09
CA SER A 268 27.56 12.28 32.17
C SER A 268 27.88 10.81 31.87
N LEU A 269 28.52 10.56 30.70
CA LEU A 269 28.94 9.22 30.32
C LEU A 269 29.91 8.61 31.38
N GLU A 270 30.79 9.44 31.93
CA GLU A 270 31.74 9.04 32.97
C GLU A 270 31.06 8.63 34.27
N GLU A 271 30.00 9.34 34.64
CA GLU A 271 29.23 9.02 35.83
C GLU A 271 28.40 7.76 35.63
N ALA A 272 27.78 7.59 34.45
CA ALA A 272 27.09 6.38 34.08
C ALA A 272 28.02 5.16 34.02
N GLN A 273 29.25 5.34 33.55
CA GLN A 273 30.28 4.28 33.56
C GLN A 273 30.74 3.92 35.00
N ARG A 274 30.83 4.91 35.89
CA ARG A 274 31.18 4.68 37.32
C ARG A 274 30.06 3.95 38.06
N GLN A 275 28.81 4.19 37.68
CA GLN A 275 27.65 3.50 38.25
C GLN A 275 27.45 2.06 37.73
N ALA A 276 28.12 1.71 36.62
CA ALA A 276 28.13 0.34 36.12
C ALA A 276 28.91 -0.57 37.07
N ALA A 277 28.38 -1.74 37.38
CA ALA A 277 29.00 -2.66 38.35
C ALA A 277 30.44 -3.04 37.97
N PRO A 278 31.40 -3.14 38.91
CA PRO A 278 32.75 -3.58 38.63
C PRO A 278 32.77 -4.98 38.00
N GLY A 279 33.48 -5.15 36.88
CA GLY A 279 33.50 -6.40 36.13
C GLY A 279 32.33 -6.56 35.17
N GLY A 280 31.52 -5.51 35.05
CA GLY A 280 30.35 -5.45 34.18
C GLY A 280 30.70 -5.44 32.70
N LYS A 281 29.79 -5.95 31.89
CA LYS A 281 29.70 -5.79 30.45
C LYS A 281 29.82 -4.31 30.09
N SER A 282 30.44 -3.98 28.96
CA SER A 282 30.61 -2.58 28.51
C SER A 282 29.31 -1.80 28.67
N PHE A 283 29.38 -0.59 29.26
CA PHE A 283 28.24 0.29 29.47
C PHE A 283 27.51 0.50 28.15
N ARG A 284 26.23 0.19 28.15
CA ARG A 284 25.37 0.48 27.00
C ARG A 284 24.25 1.39 27.44
N ARG A 285 24.13 2.48 26.73
CA ARG A 285 23.11 3.45 26.95
C ARG A 285 21.71 2.87 26.79
N ASP A 286 20.88 3.06 27.78
CA ASP A 286 19.43 2.87 27.70
C ASP A 286 18.76 4.25 27.64
N PRO A 287 18.22 4.64 26.46
CA PRO A 287 17.66 5.98 26.30
C PRO A 287 16.59 6.33 27.33
N LEU A 288 15.70 5.40 27.68
CA LEU A 288 14.63 5.64 28.65
C LEU A 288 15.16 5.90 30.07
N ALA A 289 16.26 5.26 30.44
CA ALA A 289 16.86 5.43 31.76
C ALA A 289 17.88 6.59 31.81
N ASN A 290 18.68 6.73 30.76
CA ASN A 290 19.87 7.59 30.80
C ASN A 290 19.67 8.95 30.14
N ASP A 291 18.68 9.13 29.24
CA ASP A 291 18.47 10.39 28.57
C ASP A 291 17.40 11.24 29.24
N LEU A 292 17.53 12.54 29.11
CA LEU A 292 16.46 13.48 29.44
C LEU A 292 15.52 13.61 28.26
N PHE A 293 16.07 13.88 27.07
CA PHE A 293 15.34 13.96 25.82
C PHE A 293 16.26 13.65 24.65
N ASP A 294 15.64 13.36 23.52
CA ASP A 294 16.30 13.39 22.22
C ASP A 294 15.46 14.10 21.16
N ILE A 295 16.15 14.53 20.10
CA ILE A 295 15.54 15.10 18.89
C ILE A 295 16.23 14.47 17.68
N GLU A 296 15.45 14.00 16.73
CA GLU A 296 15.91 13.38 15.48
C GLU A 296 15.35 14.14 14.28
N LEU A 297 16.19 14.36 13.28
CA LEU A 297 15.83 14.88 11.96
C LEU A 297 16.24 13.86 10.92
N ASP A 298 15.28 13.42 10.08
CA ASP A 298 15.51 12.48 9.01
C ASP A 298 15.18 13.06 7.64
N LEU A 299 16.00 12.69 6.67
CA LEU A 299 15.71 12.81 5.25
C LEU A 299 15.41 11.42 4.70
N THR A 300 14.33 11.29 3.94
CA THR A 300 13.90 10.03 3.34
C THR A 300 13.77 10.18 1.83
N TRP A 301 14.09 9.12 1.12
CA TRP A 301 13.90 8.99 -0.31
C TRP A 301 13.32 7.63 -0.64
N ALA A 302 12.35 7.60 -1.56
CA ALA A 302 11.80 6.37 -2.12
C ALA A 302 11.74 6.48 -3.65
N ASN A 303 12.32 5.49 -4.34
CA ASN A 303 12.31 5.39 -5.80
C ASN A 303 10.95 4.95 -6.32
N ASN A 304 9.92 5.80 -6.12
CA ASN A 304 8.58 5.51 -6.63
C ASN A 304 8.50 5.63 -8.16
N SER A 305 9.46 6.29 -8.82
CA SER A 305 9.53 6.34 -10.30
C SER A 305 9.71 4.96 -10.94
N ALA A 306 10.14 3.95 -10.19
CA ALA A 306 10.12 2.56 -10.64
C ALA A 306 8.70 1.99 -10.85
N ILE A 307 7.66 2.62 -10.27
CA ILE A 307 6.26 2.23 -10.42
C ILE A 307 5.68 2.96 -11.64
N ASP A 308 5.96 2.45 -12.82
CA ASP A 308 5.43 3.00 -14.06
C ASP A 308 3.95 2.60 -14.25
N ALA A 309 3.62 1.34 -13.99
CA ALA A 309 2.27 0.81 -14.04
C ALA A 309 2.10 -0.37 -13.06
N LEU A 310 0.85 -0.62 -12.67
CA LEU A 310 0.43 -1.94 -12.21
C LEU A 310 0.12 -2.76 -13.46
N GLU A 311 1.03 -3.65 -13.84
CA GLU A 311 0.88 -4.48 -15.03
C GLU A 311 -0.03 -5.67 -14.72
N ILE A 312 -1.14 -5.79 -15.44
CA ILE A 312 -2.08 -6.92 -15.31
C ILE A 312 -2.19 -7.60 -16.66
N ARG A 313 -1.92 -8.88 -16.71
CA ARG A 313 -1.95 -9.70 -17.94
C ARG A 313 -2.71 -10.98 -17.71
N PHE A 314 -3.45 -11.40 -18.72
CA PHE A 314 -4.24 -12.62 -18.74
C PHE A 314 -3.70 -13.56 -19.83
N PRO A 315 -2.64 -14.34 -19.55
CA PRO A 315 -2.03 -15.24 -20.53
C PRO A 315 -2.88 -16.49 -20.76
N GLY A 316 -2.80 -17.03 -21.94
CA GLY A 316 -3.13 -18.43 -22.19
C GLY A 316 -4.43 -18.72 -22.92
N THR A 317 -5.27 -17.73 -23.20
CA THR A 317 -6.58 -18.00 -23.83
C THR A 317 -7.02 -16.94 -24.81
N SER A 318 -6.07 -16.13 -25.25
CA SER A 318 -6.37 -15.19 -26.31
C SER A 318 -6.65 -15.98 -27.59
N THR A 319 -7.71 -15.61 -28.29
CA THR A 319 -8.01 -16.05 -29.65
C THR A 319 -6.98 -15.55 -30.69
N GLY A 320 -5.74 -15.29 -30.27
CA GLY A 320 -4.67 -14.69 -31.09
C GLY A 320 -4.70 -13.16 -31.15
N ALA A 321 -5.78 -12.52 -30.75
CA ALA A 321 -5.99 -11.07 -30.87
C ALA A 321 -5.73 -10.29 -29.54
N GLY A 322 -5.15 -10.92 -28.51
CA GLY A 322 -4.92 -10.29 -27.21
C GLY A 322 -6.20 -9.99 -26.43
N ARG A 323 -7.27 -10.75 -26.67
CA ARG A 323 -8.57 -10.62 -26.04
C ARG A 323 -8.99 -11.91 -25.36
N LEU A 324 -9.83 -11.79 -24.33
CA LEU A 324 -10.43 -12.92 -23.63
C LEU A 324 -11.94 -12.95 -23.88
N PRO A 325 -12.50 -14.04 -24.39
CA PRO A 325 -13.94 -14.18 -24.49
C PRO A 325 -14.56 -14.20 -23.08
N VAL A 326 -15.72 -13.57 -22.95
CA VAL A 326 -16.47 -13.50 -21.69
C VAL A 326 -17.73 -14.33 -21.82
N SER A 327 -17.90 -15.30 -20.92
CA SER A 327 -19.08 -16.14 -20.87
C SER A 327 -20.34 -15.33 -20.56
N GLY A 328 -21.46 -15.68 -21.20
CA GLY A 328 -22.76 -15.04 -20.97
C GLY A 328 -23.02 -13.76 -21.75
N ILE A 329 -22.05 -13.23 -22.45
CA ILE A 329 -22.20 -12.15 -23.44
C ILE A 329 -21.35 -12.47 -24.68
N ASN A 330 -21.84 -12.09 -25.85
CA ASN A 330 -21.05 -12.21 -27.08
C ASN A 330 -20.03 -11.05 -27.16
N SER A 331 -19.09 -11.05 -26.23
CA SER A 331 -18.12 -9.96 -26.07
C SER A 331 -16.80 -10.47 -25.48
N GLU A 332 -15.80 -9.62 -25.53
CA GLU A 332 -14.43 -9.90 -25.09
C GLU A 332 -13.90 -8.79 -24.19
N ILE A 333 -13.01 -9.13 -23.26
CA ILE A 333 -12.19 -8.19 -22.50
C ILE A 333 -10.74 -8.25 -22.98
N PRO A 334 -9.95 -7.21 -22.75
CA PRO A 334 -8.54 -7.23 -23.13
C PRO A 334 -7.74 -8.25 -22.31
N ALA A 335 -6.80 -8.93 -22.98
CA ALA A 335 -5.83 -9.82 -22.32
C ALA A 335 -4.78 -9.07 -21.51
N ARG A 336 -4.77 -7.75 -21.56
CA ARG A 336 -3.87 -6.88 -20.81
C ARG A 336 -4.64 -5.69 -20.25
N ALA A 337 -4.53 -5.47 -18.94
CA ALA A 337 -5.26 -4.43 -18.21
C ALA A 337 -4.30 -3.61 -17.34
N ASP A 338 -3.23 -3.08 -17.96
CA ASP A 338 -2.24 -2.28 -17.23
C ASP A 338 -2.87 -0.98 -16.73
N GLN A 339 -2.55 -0.63 -15.49
CA GLN A 339 -2.98 0.60 -14.87
C GLN A 339 -1.76 1.53 -14.74
N PRO A 340 -1.62 2.54 -15.62
CA PRO A 340 -0.47 3.44 -15.60
C PRO A 340 -0.47 4.27 -14.31
N ARG A 341 0.71 4.47 -13.75
CA ARG A 341 0.95 5.29 -12.56
C ARG A 341 1.93 6.41 -12.86
N HIS A 342 3.02 6.10 -13.58
CA HIS A 342 4.11 7.03 -13.90
C HIS A 342 4.50 7.88 -12.69
N TYR A 343 4.73 7.23 -11.55
CA TYR A 343 5.05 7.90 -10.30
C TYR A 343 6.37 8.66 -10.39
N ARG A 344 6.57 9.56 -9.45
CA ARG A 344 7.83 10.28 -9.21
C ARG A 344 8.45 9.80 -7.93
N ASP A 345 9.74 9.98 -7.79
CA ASP A 345 10.42 9.75 -6.52
C ASP A 345 9.83 10.63 -5.42
N VAL A 346 9.77 10.06 -4.24
CA VAL A 346 9.26 10.74 -3.05
C VAL A 346 10.43 11.10 -2.15
N PHE A 347 10.45 12.36 -1.74
CA PHE A 347 11.36 12.88 -0.74
C PHE A 347 10.55 13.30 0.49
N GLY A 348 11.11 13.04 1.66
CA GLY A 348 10.47 13.40 2.91
C GLY A 348 11.44 13.96 3.92
N ILE A 349 10.90 14.80 4.81
CA ILE A 349 11.59 15.32 5.99
C ILE A 349 10.74 14.90 7.19
N ARG A 350 11.41 14.36 8.22
CA ARG A 350 10.77 13.94 9.46
C ARG A 350 11.52 14.56 10.62
N VAL A 351 10.78 15.02 11.62
CA VAL A 351 11.31 15.48 12.88
C VAL A 351 10.56 14.81 14.01
N GLY A 352 11.27 14.38 15.02
CA GLY A 352 10.64 13.75 16.18
C GLY A 352 11.59 13.68 17.35
N GLY A 353 11.08 13.20 18.47
CA GLY A 353 11.90 13.00 19.66
C GLY A 353 11.12 12.42 20.81
N ASP A 354 11.88 12.03 21.82
CA ASP A 354 11.41 11.48 23.08
C ASP A 354 11.74 12.45 24.23
N TYR A 355 10.83 12.56 25.18
CA TYR A 355 11.07 13.20 26.47
C TYR A 355 10.78 12.21 27.61
N ASN A 356 11.80 11.90 28.38
CA ASN A 356 11.69 10.95 29.49
C ASN A 356 11.18 11.66 30.75
N VAL A 357 9.87 11.67 30.95
CA VAL A 357 9.18 12.31 32.08
C VAL A 357 9.61 11.67 33.40
N LEU A 358 9.55 10.34 33.47
CA LEU A 358 10.02 9.55 34.60
C LEU A 358 11.17 8.67 34.12
N PRO A 359 12.40 8.87 34.64
CA PRO A 359 13.54 8.07 34.24
C PRO A 359 13.25 6.59 34.39
N ASP A 360 13.60 5.81 33.38
CA ASP A 360 13.42 4.37 33.35
C ASP A 360 11.96 3.87 33.44
N GLN A 361 10.98 4.77 33.46
CA GLN A 361 9.57 4.39 33.59
C GLN A 361 8.70 4.95 32.46
N LEU A 362 8.74 6.26 32.20
CA LEU A 362 7.81 6.92 31.29
C LEU A 362 8.52 7.84 30.33
N ALA A 363 8.39 7.55 29.03
CA ALA A 363 8.73 8.46 27.93
C ALA A 363 7.47 8.90 27.18
N LEU A 364 7.42 10.16 26.80
CA LEU A 364 6.47 10.72 25.84
C LEU A 364 7.19 11.00 24.52
N ARG A 365 6.49 10.83 23.41
CA ARG A 365 7.01 10.99 22.06
C ARG A 365 6.13 11.88 21.24
N ALA A 366 6.76 12.68 20.39
CA ALA A 366 6.07 13.47 19.37
C ALA A 366 6.89 13.48 18.09
N GLY A 367 6.18 13.57 16.96
CA GLY A 367 6.84 13.69 15.67
C GLY A 367 5.92 14.24 14.61
N ALA A 368 6.52 14.81 13.57
CA ALA A 368 5.84 15.29 12.39
C ALA A 368 6.67 14.98 11.14
N TYR A 369 6.01 14.92 10.01
CA TYR A 369 6.68 14.70 8.73
C TYR A 369 5.94 15.37 7.59
N ILE A 370 6.68 15.64 6.53
CA ILE A 370 6.16 16.04 5.22
C ILE A 370 6.80 15.16 4.15
N GLU A 371 6.01 14.74 3.17
CA GLU A 371 6.50 13.98 2.02
C GLU A 371 5.91 14.53 0.72
N THR A 372 6.71 14.55 -0.33
CA THR A 372 6.27 15.00 -1.67
C THR A 372 5.30 14.02 -2.29
N ALA A 373 4.56 14.45 -3.31
CA ALA A 373 3.64 13.58 -4.05
C ALA A 373 4.39 12.61 -4.97
N ALA A 374 4.05 11.33 -4.93
CA ALA A 374 4.45 10.34 -5.93
C ALA A 374 3.60 10.47 -7.20
N GLY A 375 2.30 10.68 -7.05
CA GLY A 375 1.33 10.67 -8.14
C GLY A 375 1.42 11.89 -9.06
N ARG A 376 1.05 11.67 -10.31
CA ARG A 376 0.79 12.72 -11.29
C ARG A 376 -0.72 12.86 -11.47
N GLU A 377 -1.23 14.06 -11.56
CA GLU A 377 -2.66 14.34 -11.71
C GLU A 377 -3.30 13.58 -12.87
N GLN A 378 -2.59 13.46 -14.00
CA GLN A 378 -3.08 12.72 -15.16
C GLN A 378 -3.38 11.24 -14.86
N PHE A 379 -2.65 10.63 -13.92
CA PHE A 379 -2.72 9.21 -13.57
C PHE A 379 -3.27 9.00 -12.16
N GLN A 380 -4.02 9.99 -11.63
CA GLN A 380 -4.62 9.84 -10.31
C GLN A 380 -5.54 8.61 -10.23
N HIS A 381 -5.49 7.93 -9.08
CA HIS A 381 -6.23 6.71 -8.86
C HIS A 381 -6.60 6.57 -7.37
N ILE A 382 -7.66 5.83 -7.08
CA ILE A 382 -8.22 5.71 -5.72
C ILE A 382 -7.65 4.57 -4.89
N ASP A 383 -6.76 3.75 -5.45
CA ASP A 383 -6.14 2.60 -4.76
C ASP A 383 -5.08 3.04 -3.74
N PHE A 384 -4.13 3.88 -4.17
CA PHE A 384 -3.05 4.39 -3.33
C PHE A 384 -3.15 5.91 -3.20
N ALA A 385 -2.98 6.41 -1.98
CA ALA A 385 -2.90 7.84 -1.72
C ALA A 385 -1.51 8.37 -2.11
N ALA A 386 -1.36 8.76 -3.37
CA ALA A 386 -0.08 9.16 -3.96
C ALA A 386 0.16 10.68 -3.95
N SER A 387 -0.67 11.47 -3.26
CA SER A 387 -0.52 12.92 -3.11
C SER A 387 0.51 13.30 -2.05
N GLN A 388 0.88 14.57 -2.02
CA GLN A 388 1.67 15.15 -0.93
C GLN A 388 0.97 14.92 0.39
N ARG A 389 1.75 14.65 1.44
CA ARG A 389 1.19 14.39 2.76
C ARG A 389 2.01 15.03 3.89
N ILE A 390 1.28 15.45 4.92
CA ILE A 390 1.83 15.94 6.16
C ILE A 390 1.22 15.10 7.28
N GLY A 391 2.03 14.61 8.18
CA GLY A 391 1.56 13.81 9.29
C GLY A 391 2.16 14.26 10.62
N PHE A 392 1.44 13.96 11.70
CA PHE A 392 1.93 14.08 13.06
C PHE A 392 1.61 12.82 13.84
N ALA A 393 2.39 12.56 14.87
CA ALA A 393 2.18 11.45 15.78
C ALA A 393 2.54 11.85 17.21
N LEU A 394 1.78 11.29 18.15
CA LEU A 394 2.02 11.39 19.58
C LEU A 394 2.01 9.97 20.17
N GLY A 395 2.78 9.74 21.21
CA GLY A 395 2.79 8.42 21.84
C GLY A 395 3.57 8.41 23.15
N GLY A 396 3.68 7.22 23.71
CA GLY A 396 4.46 7.01 24.93
C GLY A 396 4.83 5.55 25.14
N THR A 397 5.78 5.38 26.03
CA THR A 397 6.21 4.09 26.54
C THR A 397 6.22 4.11 28.05
N TYR A 398 5.56 3.11 28.64
CA TYR A 398 5.63 2.86 30.07
C TYR A 398 6.36 1.56 30.33
N ARG A 399 7.41 1.61 31.15
CA ARG A 399 8.26 0.45 31.51
C ARG A 399 7.97 0.00 32.94
N ILE A 400 7.80 -1.30 33.08
CA ILE A 400 7.65 -1.98 34.38
C ILE A 400 8.86 -2.89 34.53
N ARG A 401 9.73 -2.61 35.50
CA ARG A 401 10.84 -3.52 35.84
C ARG A 401 10.32 -4.75 36.55
N LEU A 402 10.84 -5.91 36.15
CA LEU A 402 10.56 -7.21 36.78
C LEU A 402 11.67 -7.56 37.78
N GLY A 403 11.37 -7.40 39.03
CA GLY A 403 12.31 -7.70 40.11
C GLY A 403 12.90 -6.47 40.81
N LYS A 404 13.41 -6.69 42.02
CA LYS A 404 13.99 -5.64 42.88
C LYS A 404 15.52 -5.51 42.72
N ASP A 405 16.14 -6.44 42.00
CA ASP A 405 17.58 -6.45 41.79
C ASP A 405 17.96 -5.42 40.70
N PRO A 406 18.71 -4.36 41.05
CA PRO A 406 19.12 -3.33 40.08
C PRO A 406 20.06 -3.88 38.99
N ALA A 407 20.69 -5.05 39.21
CA ALA A 407 21.51 -5.72 38.19
C ALA A 407 20.68 -6.43 37.12
N ARG A 408 19.40 -6.70 37.37
CA ARG A 408 18.49 -7.31 36.38
C ARG A 408 17.92 -6.26 35.45
N THR A 409 18.05 -6.51 34.15
CA THR A 409 17.50 -5.63 33.07
C THR A 409 16.12 -6.07 32.62
N ASP A 410 15.52 -7.07 33.26
CA ASP A 410 14.22 -7.63 32.88
C ASP A 410 13.10 -6.58 33.04
N ALA A 411 12.40 -6.30 32.00
CA ALA A 411 11.33 -5.32 32.00
C ALA A 411 10.27 -5.59 30.93
N ILE A 412 9.04 -5.20 31.25
CA ILE A 412 7.95 -5.11 30.28
C ILE A 412 7.77 -3.65 29.88
N GLU A 413 7.65 -3.39 28.58
CA GLU A 413 7.37 -2.07 28.05
C GLU A 413 6.02 -2.10 27.35
N ILE A 414 5.10 -1.20 27.76
CA ILE A 414 3.80 -1.00 27.14
C ILE A 414 3.91 0.28 26.31
N MET A 415 3.50 0.20 25.06
CA MET A 415 3.58 1.32 24.11
C MET A 415 2.21 1.63 23.57
N ALA A 416 1.88 2.93 23.46
CA ALA A 416 0.68 3.40 22.79
C ALA A 416 1.00 4.67 22.00
N GLY A 417 0.28 4.88 20.91
CA GLY A 417 0.45 6.08 20.09
C GLY A 417 -0.72 6.30 19.14
N TYR A 418 -0.84 7.55 18.71
CA TYR A 418 -1.80 7.98 17.71
C TYR A 418 -1.08 8.82 16.66
N GLY A 419 -1.44 8.66 15.42
CA GLY A 419 -0.98 9.46 14.30
C GLY A 419 -2.12 9.85 13.36
N HIS A 420 -2.00 11.03 12.77
CA HIS A 420 -2.88 11.51 11.73
C HIS A 420 -2.08 11.98 10.53
N THR A 421 -2.57 11.67 9.33
CA THR A 421 -1.97 12.09 8.07
C THR A 421 -2.99 12.85 7.24
N PHE A 422 -2.66 14.08 6.92
CA PHE A 422 -3.34 14.92 5.95
C PHE A 422 -2.74 14.70 4.57
N PHE A 423 -3.58 14.54 3.57
CA PHE A 423 -3.20 14.41 2.18
C PHE A 423 -3.68 15.63 1.41
N ALA A 424 -2.86 16.13 0.52
CA ALA A 424 -3.33 17.15 -0.43
C ALA A 424 -4.35 16.51 -1.38
N ASP A 425 -5.42 17.24 -1.69
CA ASP A 425 -6.41 16.81 -2.66
C ASP A 425 -5.78 16.66 -4.04
N GLN A 426 -6.15 15.60 -4.75
CA GLN A 426 -5.81 15.43 -6.17
C GLN A 426 -7.04 15.83 -6.98
N SER A 427 -6.95 16.94 -7.71
CA SER A 427 -8.09 17.51 -8.43
C SER A 427 -7.77 17.73 -9.89
N ARG A 428 -8.54 17.08 -10.77
CA ARG A 428 -8.47 17.23 -12.21
C ARG A 428 -9.88 17.37 -12.77
N THR A 429 -10.36 18.59 -12.75
CA THR A 429 -11.77 18.94 -13.05
C THR A 429 -11.97 19.52 -14.43
N ASP A 430 -10.92 19.77 -15.20
CA ASP A 430 -11.04 20.15 -16.60
C ASP A 430 -11.54 18.96 -17.42
N ARG A 431 -12.72 19.08 -17.99
CA ARG A 431 -13.38 18.03 -18.78
C ARG A 431 -12.65 17.71 -20.09
N ASN A 432 -11.82 18.64 -20.60
CA ASN A 432 -10.97 18.42 -21.77
C ASN A 432 -9.60 17.83 -21.41
N ALA A 433 -9.32 17.66 -20.13
CA ALA A 433 -8.04 17.14 -19.69
C ALA A 433 -7.85 15.68 -20.13
N SER A 434 -6.61 15.32 -20.45
CA SER A 434 -6.22 13.93 -20.64
C SER A 434 -6.24 13.16 -19.30
N GLY A 435 -6.51 11.87 -19.34
CA GLY A 435 -6.53 11.00 -18.17
C GLY A 435 -6.44 9.54 -18.57
N VAL A 436 -6.80 8.66 -17.64
CA VAL A 436 -6.79 7.20 -17.85
C VAL A 436 -8.17 6.75 -18.35
N PRO A 437 -8.26 6.03 -19.47
CA PRO A 437 -9.54 5.50 -19.99
C PRO A 437 -10.06 4.35 -19.09
N ALA A 438 -11.33 3.99 -19.28
CA ALA A 438 -12.01 2.94 -18.51
C ALA A 438 -11.36 1.55 -18.65
N LEU A 439 -10.75 1.30 -19.77
CA LEU A 439 -9.96 0.12 -20.00
C LEU A 439 -8.50 0.52 -19.79
N ALA A 440 -7.83 -0.18 -18.92
CA ALA A 440 -6.53 0.14 -18.42
C ALA A 440 -5.55 0.62 -19.47
N GLY A 441 -5.14 1.84 -19.29
CA GLY A 441 -3.99 2.39 -19.96
C GLY A 441 -4.24 3.01 -21.34
N THR A 442 -3.37 3.91 -21.65
CA THR A 442 -3.17 4.42 -23.02
C THR A 442 -2.49 3.37 -23.91
N SER A 443 -2.26 2.18 -23.39
CA SER A 443 -1.59 1.08 -24.07
C SER A 443 -2.49 0.50 -25.14
N CYS A 444 -1.90 0.19 -26.24
CA CYS A 444 -2.52 -0.50 -27.34
C CYS A 444 -2.39 -2.01 -27.17
N TYR A 445 -3.47 -2.73 -27.35
CA TYR A 445 -3.52 -4.18 -27.18
C TYR A 445 -4.09 -4.83 -28.45
N GLY A 446 -3.78 -6.08 -28.66
CA GLY A 446 -4.31 -6.83 -29.75
C GLY A 446 -3.32 -7.10 -30.88
N ASP A 447 -3.84 -7.68 -31.97
CA ASP A 447 -3.08 -8.02 -33.14
C ASP A 447 -2.79 -6.78 -34.01
N ALA A 448 -1.59 -6.72 -34.56
CA ALA A 448 -1.20 -5.67 -35.51
C ALA A 448 -2.02 -5.68 -36.82
N THR A 449 -2.73 -6.75 -37.09
CA THR A 449 -3.56 -6.92 -38.29
C THR A 449 -4.96 -6.31 -38.18
N VAL A 450 -5.40 -5.91 -36.99
CA VAL A 450 -6.74 -5.32 -36.82
C VAL A 450 -6.84 -3.97 -37.51
N THR A 451 -7.80 -3.79 -38.36
CA THR A 451 -8.10 -2.55 -39.10
C THR A 451 -9.32 -1.85 -38.49
N GLY A 452 -9.25 -0.55 -38.31
CA GLY A 452 -10.41 0.23 -37.82
C GLY A 452 -10.04 1.51 -37.06
N PRO A 453 -11.04 2.31 -36.67
CA PRO A 453 -10.83 3.62 -36.04
C PRO A 453 -10.21 3.53 -34.64
N ASN A 454 -10.21 2.37 -34.00
CA ASN A 454 -9.62 2.14 -32.68
C ASN A 454 -8.18 1.63 -32.75
N ARG A 455 -7.55 1.71 -33.88
CA ARG A 455 -6.19 1.23 -34.09
C ARG A 455 -5.15 2.18 -33.57
N CYS A 456 -4.13 1.64 -32.91
CA CYS A 456 -2.95 2.40 -32.52
C CYS A 456 -2.02 2.63 -33.73
N SER A 457 -1.13 3.62 -33.62
CA SER A 457 -0.14 3.92 -34.67
C SER A 457 0.79 2.76 -34.97
N ASP A 458 0.99 1.86 -34.01
CA ASP A 458 1.79 0.63 -34.14
C ASP A 458 0.98 -0.60 -34.57
N GLY A 459 -0.27 -0.41 -34.98
CA GLY A 459 -1.14 -1.46 -35.47
C GLY A 459 -1.93 -2.24 -34.43
N ARG A 460 -1.67 -2.04 -33.14
CA ARG A 460 -2.43 -2.70 -32.07
C ARG A 460 -3.78 -2.04 -31.84
N GLU A 461 -4.72 -2.77 -31.28
CA GLU A 461 -6.07 -2.27 -31.04
C GLU A 461 -6.12 -1.38 -29.79
N ARG A 462 -6.82 -0.26 -29.90
CA ARG A 462 -7.19 0.57 -28.75
C ARG A 462 -8.49 0.09 -28.12
N TYR A 463 -8.64 0.38 -26.84
CA TYR A 463 -9.92 0.24 -26.20
C TYR A 463 -10.96 1.21 -26.74
N ARG A 464 -12.23 0.82 -26.58
CA ARG A 464 -13.35 1.60 -27.10
C ARG A 464 -13.59 2.93 -26.41
N THR A 465 -13.28 3.02 -25.12
CA THR A 465 -13.45 4.29 -24.41
C THR A 465 -12.29 5.22 -24.72
N ALA A 466 -12.59 6.24 -25.47
CA ALA A 466 -11.63 7.31 -25.77
C ALA A 466 -11.56 8.38 -24.67
N TRP A 467 -12.39 8.24 -23.63
CA TRP A 467 -12.49 9.22 -22.54
C TRP A 467 -11.88 8.71 -21.24
N PRO A 468 -11.30 9.61 -20.46
CA PRO A 468 -10.78 9.26 -19.15
C PRO A 468 -11.90 9.07 -18.12
N VAL A 469 -11.71 8.10 -17.21
CA VAL A 469 -12.64 7.80 -16.10
C VAL A 469 -12.13 8.29 -14.75
N ASN A 470 -10.92 8.82 -14.70
CA ASN A 470 -10.26 9.29 -13.49
C ASN A 470 -10.26 10.81 -13.35
N LEU A 471 -11.05 11.54 -14.14
CA LEU A 471 -11.28 12.96 -13.91
C LEU A 471 -12.14 13.18 -12.68
N GLY A 472 -11.81 14.21 -11.92
CA GLY A 472 -12.51 14.57 -10.69
C GLY A 472 -11.55 14.87 -9.55
N THR A 473 -12.07 14.83 -8.32
CA THR A 473 -11.30 15.11 -7.11
C THR A 473 -11.24 13.90 -6.21
N ILE A 474 -10.03 13.52 -5.80
CA ILE A 474 -9.76 12.49 -4.80
C ILE A 474 -9.30 13.16 -3.51
N THR A 475 -9.94 12.83 -2.40
CA THR A 475 -9.57 13.28 -1.06
C THR A 475 -9.21 12.09 -0.20
N ASN A 476 -8.19 12.23 0.66
CA ASN A 476 -7.71 11.17 1.55
C ASN A 476 -7.51 11.70 2.96
N ALA A 477 -7.75 10.83 3.96
CA ALA A 477 -7.35 11.04 5.34
C ALA A 477 -6.97 9.70 5.98
N MET A 478 -5.99 9.70 6.88
CA MET A 478 -5.57 8.47 7.55
C MET A 478 -5.34 8.71 9.03
N ASN A 479 -5.94 7.86 9.87
CA ASN A 479 -5.69 7.78 11.29
C ASN A 479 -5.02 6.45 11.62
N VAL A 480 -4.06 6.47 12.53
CA VAL A 480 -3.34 5.28 12.96
C VAL A 480 -3.30 5.24 14.48
N ILE A 481 -3.76 4.14 15.06
CA ILE A 481 -3.59 3.83 16.48
C ILE A 481 -2.55 2.74 16.59
N ASN A 482 -1.52 2.96 17.39
CA ASN A 482 -0.46 2.00 17.63
C ASN A 482 -0.55 1.48 19.07
N VAL A 483 -0.45 0.17 19.23
CA VAL A 483 -0.32 -0.49 20.54
C VAL A 483 0.81 -1.50 20.48
N GLY A 484 1.54 -1.63 21.56
CA GLY A 484 2.68 -2.54 21.58
C GLY A 484 3.06 -2.99 22.99
N LEU A 485 3.67 -4.16 23.03
CA LEU A 485 4.24 -4.76 24.21
C LEU A 485 5.65 -5.26 23.87
N ALA A 486 6.61 -5.00 24.76
CA ALA A 486 7.93 -5.56 24.62
C ALA A 486 8.42 -6.15 25.94
N TYR A 487 9.16 -7.25 25.83
CA TYR A 487 9.88 -7.86 26.94
C TYR A 487 11.38 -7.75 26.71
N ARG A 488 12.09 -7.22 27.68
CA ARG A 488 13.55 -7.11 27.72
C ARG A 488 14.10 -8.10 28.73
N PHE A 489 15.23 -8.72 28.40
CA PHE A 489 15.91 -9.72 29.26
C PHE A 489 17.43 -9.71 29.05
#